data_b3b956639209fb0363e1225c7f3977c8
#
_entry.id   b3b956639209fb0363e1225c7f3977c8
#
_cell.length_a   1.000
_cell.length_b   1.000
_cell.length_c   1.000
_cell.angle_alpha   90.00
_cell.angle_beta   90.00
_cell.angle_gamma   90.00
#
_symmetry.space_group_name_H-M   'P 1'
#
loop_
_entity.id
_entity.type
_entity.pdbx_description
1 polymer ?
#
loop_
_entity_poly.entity_id
_entity_poly.type
_entity_poly.pdbx_seq_one_letter_code
_entity_poly.pdbx_strand_id
1 'polypeptide(L)'
;DGRDPDEGAGGLTADDLERANADLITLKDAMWTIAHDRLRTVREVESLAGPEASPSSLSGYLVAQQAFSAIDRLEVRGRDSAGVHLYLWGHDIGADALATLLAERGHDPLFQSGSVEVFGDSLSFVYKAAAEIGELGDNTAALRAALRSDALLRRALQAPTARVALLGHTRWAS
;
A
#
# COMPACT_ATOMS: atom_id res chain seq x y z
N ASP A 1 52.63 -51.74 7.41
CA ASP A 1 51.81 -50.87 6.59
C ASP A 1 50.67 -50.31 7.45
N GLY A 2 51.05 -49.35 8.29
CA GLY A 2 50.14 -48.65 9.19
C GLY A 2 49.56 -47.42 8.48
N ARG A 3 48.39 -47.56 7.90
CA ARG A 3 47.55 -46.41 7.58
C ARG A 3 46.54 -46.24 8.71
N ASP A 4 46.68 -45.14 9.40
CA ASP A 4 45.71 -44.70 10.41
C ASP A 4 44.36 -44.44 9.71
N PRO A 5 43.26 -45.07 10.12
CA PRO A 5 41.95 -44.89 9.48
C PRO A 5 41.20 -43.61 9.88
N ASP A 6 41.88 -42.64 10.51
CA ASP A 6 41.22 -41.45 11.10
C ASP A 6 41.60 -40.11 10.36
N GLU A 7 42.12 -40.15 9.13
CA GLU A 7 42.39 -38.97 8.30
C GLU A 7 41.25 -38.65 7.32
N GLY A 8 39.98 -38.72 7.74
CA GLY A 8 38.88 -38.51 6.79
C GLY A 8 37.62 -37.82 7.29
N ALA A 9 37.51 -37.52 8.59
CA ALA A 9 36.39 -36.76 9.10
C ALA A 9 36.83 -35.33 9.43
N GLY A 10 36.90 -34.49 8.40
CA GLY A 10 37.03 -33.07 8.60
C GLY A 10 35.82 -32.54 9.38
N GLY A 11 35.94 -32.52 10.71
CA GLY A 11 34.91 -32.00 11.59
C GLY A 11 34.73 -30.49 11.29
N LEU A 12 33.48 -30.01 11.30
CA LEU A 12 33.15 -28.59 11.19
C LEU A 12 33.93 -27.79 12.26
N THR A 13 34.62 -26.77 11.82
CA THR A 13 35.31 -25.84 12.74
C THR A 13 34.29 -24.93 13.45
N ALA A 14 34.70 -24.28 14.55
CA ALA A 14 33.85 -23.28 15.22
C ALA A 14 33.46 -22.15 14.25
N ASP A 15 34.39 -21.72 13.41
CA ASP A 15 34.14 -20.70 12.38
C ASP A 15 33.12 -21.16 11.32
N ASP A 16 33.15 -22.42 10.94
CA ASP A 16 32.15 -22.98 10.00
C ASP A 16 30.75 -23.02 10.64
N LEU A 17 30.66 -23.35 11.93
CA LEU A 17 29.41 -23.33 12.67
C LEU A 17 28.87 -21.91 12.86
N GLU A 18 29.72 -20.94 13.17
CA GLU A 18 29.30 -19.53 13.27
C GLU A 18 28.80 -19.00 11.93
N ARG A 19 29.49 -19.30 10.84
CA ARG A 19 29.09 -18.90 9.48
C ARG A 19 27.75 -19.56 9.10
N ALA A 20 27.59 -20.84 9.31
CA ALA A 20 26.34 -21.56 9.05
C ALA A 20 25.17 -20.98 9.87
N ASN A 21 25.41 -20.62 11.14
CA ASN A 21 24.39 -20.00 11.98
C ASN A 21 23.99 -18.59 11.47
N ALA A 22 24.96 -17.78 11.07
CA ALA A 22 24.70 -16.47 10.46
C ALA A 22 23.89 -16.57 9.17
N ASP A 23 24.20 -17.54 8.31
CA ASP A 23 23.47 -17.82 7.07
C ASP A 23 22.04 -18.29 7.35
N LEU A 24 21.82 -19.13 8.35
CA LEU A 24 20.49 -19.57 8.79
C LEU A 24 19.64 -18.42 9.33
N ILE A 25 20.22 -17.51 10.10
CA ILE A 25 19.53 -16.31 10.59
C ILE A 25 19.12 -15.45 9.40
N THR A 26 20.04 -15.18 8.48
CA THR A 26 19.78 -14.40 7.28
C THR A 26 18.65 -15.00 6.43
N LEU A 27 18.68 -16.32 6.24
CA LEU A 27 17.61 -17.04 5.51
C LEU A 27 16.26 -16.93 6.23
N LYS A 28 16.25 -17.13 7.55
CA LYS A 28 15.03 -17.00 8.36
C LYS A 28 14.44 -15.59 8.28
N ASP A 29 15.26 -14.55 8.35
CA ASP A 29 14.84 -13.16 8.25
C ASP A 29 14.29 -12.85 6.84
N ALA A 30 14.93 -13.36 5.79
CA ALA A 30 14.45 -13.24 4.42
C ALA A 30 13.08 -13.94 4.24
N MET A 31 12.92 -15.16 4.73
CA MET A 31 11.66 -15.90 4.69
C MET A 31 10.55 -15.17 5.44
N TRP A 32 10.86 -14.64 6.63
CA TRP A 32 9.91 -13.85 7.42
C TRP A 32 9.47 -12.59 6.69
N THR A 33 10.42 -11.83 6.12
CA THR A 33 10.15 -10.62 5.34
C THR A 33 9.27 -10.91 4.13
N ILE A 34 9.54 -11.99 3.39
CA ILE A 34 8.71 -12.39 2.26
C ILE A 34 7.29 -12.73 2.72
N ALA A 35 7.17 -13.58 3.74
CA ALA A 35 5.86 -14.07 4.19
C ALA A 35 5.01 -12.98 4.83
N HIS A 36 5.60 -12.09 5.65
CA HIS A 36 4.85 -11.13 6.46
C HIS A 36 4.74 -9.74 5.83
N ASP A 37 5.78 -9.30 5.11
CA ASP A 37 5.75 -7.96 4.50
C ASP A 37 5.35 -8.00 3.03
N ARG A 38 6.04 -8.80 2.21
CA ARG A 38 5.82 -8.78 0.76
C ARG A 38 4.49 -9.40 0.36
N LEU A 39 4.17 -10.59 0.85
CA LEU A 39 2.90 -11.25 0.53
C LEU A 39 1.70 -10.52 1.13
N ARG A 40 1.85 -9.93 2.32
CA ARG A 40 0.81 -9.07 2.89
C ARG A 40 0.56 -7.85 1.99
N THR A 41 1.62 -7.15 1.60
CA THR A 41 1.51 -5.98 0.70
C THR A 41 0.81 -6.35 -0.62
N VAL A 42 1.15 -7.48 -1.23
CA VAL A 42 0.49 -7.94 -2.47
C VAL A 42 -1.00 -8.15 -2.25
N ARG A 43 -1.40 -8.87 -1.20
CA ARG A 43 -2.81 -9.13 -0.87
C ARG A 43 -3.60 -7.84 -0.61
N GLU A 44 -2.99 -6.88 0.06
CA GLU A 44 -3.61 -5.58 0.32
C GLU A 44 -3.81 -4.79 -0.98
N VAL A 45 -2.81 -4.79 -1.87
CA VAL A 45 -2.92 -4.15 -3.20
C VAL A 45 -3.99 -4.82 -4.04
N GLU A 46 -4.04 -6.16 -4.09
CA GLU A 46 -5.09 -6.91 -4.79
C GLU A 46 -6.48 -6.58 -4.23
N SER A 47 -6.60 -6.49 -2.91
CA SER A 47 -7.86 -6.11 -2.24
C SER A 47 -8.32 -4.70 -2.62
N LEU A 48 -7.41 -3.74 -2.78
CA LEU A 48 -7.73 -2.38 -3.22
C LEU A 48 -8.09 -2.31 -4.69
N ALA A 49 -7.33 -2.99 -5.54
CA ALA A 49 -7.42 -2.89 -6.98
C ALA A 49 -8.58 -3.71 -7.58
N GLY A 50 -8.91 -4.83 -6.94
CA GLY A 50 -9.93 -5.77 -7.42
C GLY A 50 -9.43 -6.69 -8.55
N PRO A 51 -10.30 -7.63 -9.01
CA PRO A 51 -9.88 -8.73 -9.87
C PRO A 51 -9.54 -8.31 -11.32
N GLU A 52 -10.01 -7.15 -11.77
CA GLU A 52 -9.82 -6.66 -13.15
C GLU A 52 -8.75 -5.56 -13.24
N ALA A 53 -7.84 -5.51 -12.27
CA ALA A 53 -6.84 -4.47 -12.20
C ALA A 53 -5.80 -4.58 -13.34
N SER A 54 -5.57 -3.46 -14.05
CA SER A 54 -4.46 -3.33 -14.98
C SER A 54 -3.11 -3.21 -14.25
N PRO A 55 -1.97 -3.41 -14.91
CA PRO A 55 -0.66 -3.16 -14.32
C PRO A 55 -0.51 -1.73 -13.78
N SER A 56 -1.09 -0.73 -14.46
CA SER A 56 -1.11 0.66 -14.00
C SER A 56 -1.94 0.83 -12.73
N SER A 57 -3.09 0.17 -12.67
CA SER A 57 -3.96 0.13 -11.50
C SER A 57 -3.24 -0.48 -10.30
N LEU A 58 -2.62 -1.65 -10.47
CA LEU A 58 -1.82 -2.29 -9.41
C LEU A 58 -0.68 -1.38 -8.92
N SER A 59 0.01 -0.70 -9.84
CA SER A 59 1.07 0.26 -9.50
C SER A 59 0.53 1.45 -8.69
N GLY A 60 -0.61 2.02 -9.09
CA GLY A 60 -1.25 3.13 -8.38
C GLY A 60 -1.71 2.73 -6.98
N TYR A 61 -2.35 1.58 -6.84
CA TYR A 61 -2.76 1.07 -5.53
C TYR A 61 -1.58 0.62 -4.66
N LEU A 62 -0.45 0.24 -5.23
CA LEU A 62 0.78 0.00 -4.47
C LEU A 62 1.29 1.29 -3.80
N VAL A 63 1.25 2.41 -4.51
CA VAL A 63 1.59 3.73 -3.92
C VAL A 63 0.66 4.05 -2.75
N ALA A 64 -0.66 3.83 -2.90
CA ALA A 64 -1.62 4.01 -1.82
C ALA A 64 -1.33 3.08 -0.64
N GLN A 65 -1.06 1.81 -0.90
CA GLN A 65 -0.74 0.83 0.14
C GLN A 65 0.52 1.19 0.93
N GLN A 66 1.56 1.69 0.27
CA GLN A 66 2.77 2.15 0.94
C GLN A 66 2.49 3.33 1.88
N ALA A 67 1.64 4.28 1.44
CA ALA A 67 1.23 5.39 2.28
C ALA A 67 0.38 4.94 3.48
N PHE A 68 -0.56 4.02 3.29
CA PHE A 68 -1.34 3.46 4.40
C PHE A 68 -0.46 2.74 5.41
N SER A 69 0.52 1.95 4.95
CA SER A 69 1.48 1.30 5.85
C SER A 69 2.33 2.30 6.63
N ALA A 70 2.62 3.47 6.06
CA ALA A 70 3.31 4.54 6.77
C ALA A 70 2.39 5.23 7.78
N ILE A 71 1.13 5.50 7.41
CA ILE A 71 0.11 6.07 8.30
C ILE A 71 -0.12 5.16 9.51
N ASP A 72 -0.29 3.84 9.32
CA ASP A 72 -0.46 2.86 10.40
C ASP A 72 0.69 2.95 11.44
N ARG A 73 1.93 3.12 10.97
CA ARG A 73 3.10 3.27 11.86
C ARG A 73 3.14 4.63 12.59
N LEU A 74 2.57 5.66 11.99
CA LEU A 74 2.53 7.01 12.55
C LEU A 74 1.32 7.21 13.47
N GLU A 75 0.30 6.39 13.37
CA GLU A 75 -0.97 6.50 14.11
C GLU A 75 -0.77 6.45 15.63
N VAL A 76 0.28 5.78 16.12
CA VAL A 76 0.70 5.82 17.53
C VAL A 76 0.94 7.26 18.02
N ARG A 77 1.26 8.18 17.11
CA ARG A 77 1.54 9.59 17.41
C ARG A 77 0.48 10.58 16.93
N GLY A 78 -0.60 10.10 16.31
CA GLY A 78 -1.63 10.98 15.76
C GLY A 78 -2.80 10.17 15.22
N ARG A 79 -3.70 9.73 16.12
CA ARG A 79 -4.77 8.79 15.78
C ARG A 79 -6.16 9.41 15.65
N ASP A 80 -6.33 10.71 15.92
CA ASP A 80 -7.66 11.33 15.91
C ASP A 80 -8.20 11.50 14.50
N SER A 81 -7.32 11.71 13.55
CA SER A 81 -7.67 11.73 12.13
C SER A 81 -6.49 11.37 11.24
N ALA A 82 -6.79 10.83 10.07
CA ALA A 82 -5.84 10.61 9.00
C ALA A 82 -6.43 11.09 7.66
N GLY A 83 -5.56 11.41 6.73
CA GLY A 83 -5.98 11.78 5.40
C GLY A 83 -4.91 11.46 4.36
N VAL A 84 -5.37 11.30 3.14
CA VAL A 84 -4.50 11.15 1.97
C VAL A 84 -4.95 12.08 0.86
N HIS A 85 -3.97 12.65 0.17
CA HIS A 85 -4.15 13.46 -1.02
C HIS A 85 -3.45 12.73 -2.17
N LEU A 86 -4.21 12.27 -3.13
CA LEU A 86 -3.75 11.48 -4.26
C LEU A 86 -3.85 12.33 -5.53
N TYR A 87 -2.73 12.50 -6.21
CA TYR A 87 -2.65 13.10 -7.54
C TYR A 87 -2.52 12.00 -8.58
N LEU A 88 -3.34 12.09 -9.64
CA LEU A 88 -3.33 11.18 -10.76
C LEU A 88 -3.30 11.94 -12.06
N TRP A 89 -2.41 11.58 -12.97
CA TRP A 89 -2.35 12.14 -14.32
C TRP A 89 -2.25 11.03 -15.37
N GLY A 90 -2.59 11.36 -16.61
CA GLY A 90 -2.59 10.40 -17.72
C GLY A 90 -3.75 9.40 -17.67
N HIS A 91 -4.94 9.79 -17.21
CA HIS A 91 -6.10 8.92 -16.97
C HIS A 91 -6.93 8.53 -18.20
N ASP A 92 -6.65 9.09 -19.38
CA ASP A 92 -7.35 8.82 -20.65
C ASP A 92 -8.90 8.91 -20.65
N ILE A 93 -9.52 9.49 -19.63
CA ILE A 93 -10.98 9.64 -19.52
C ILE A 93 -11.41 10.87 -20.35
N GLY A 94 -12.28 10.66 -21.33
CA GLY A 94 -12.85 11.77 -22.10
C GLY A 94 -13.74 12.69 -21.25
N ALA A 95 -13.87 13.96 -21.66
CA ALA A 95 -14.54 15.00 -20.87
C ALA A 95 -15.98 14.63 -20.44
N ASP A 96 -16.80 14.09 -21.34
CA ASP A 96 -18.18 13.72 -21.04
C ASP A 96 -18.27 12.57 -20.03
N ALA A 97 -17.42 11.55 -20.18
CA ALA A 97 -17.35 10.43 -19.25
C ALA A 97 -16.85 10.90 -17.87
N LEU A 98 -15.87 11.83 -17.85
CA LEU A 98 -15.37 12.41 -16.61
C LEU A 98 -16.45 13.20 -15.88
N ALA A 99 -17.23 14.03 -16.61
CA ALA A 99 -18.34 14.79 -16.04
C ALA A 99 -19.40 13.88 -15.41
N THR A 100 -19.73 12.76 -16.08
CA THR A 100 -20.68 11.75 -15.57
C THR A 100 -20.15 11.12 -14.28
N LEU A 101 -18.92 10.65 -14.28
CA LEU A 101 -18.30 10.02 -13.09
C LEU A 101 -18.17 10.98 -11.90
N LEU A 102 -17.88 12.25 -12.15
CA LEU A 102 -17.84 13.28 -11.12
C LEU A 102 -19.24 13.52 -10.52
N ALA A 103 -20.27 13.60 -11.37
CA ALA A 103 -21.64 13.77 -10.91
C ALA A 103 -22.10 12.56 -10.05
N GLU A 104 -21.87 11.33 -10.50
CA GLU A 104 -22.18 10.12 -9.76
C GLU A 104 -21.47 10.09 -8.40
N ARG A 105 -20.18 10.39 -8.37
CA ARG A 105 -19.38 10.47 -7.15
C ARG A 105 -19.91 11.51 -6.17
N GLY A 106 -20.35 12.68 -6.66
CA GLY A 106 -20.90 13.74 -5.83
C GLY A 106 -22.21 13.39 -5.13
N HIS A 107 -22.94 12.38 -5.61
CA HIS A 107 -24.16 11.85 -4.98
C HIS A 107 -23.88 10.72 -3.97
N ASP A 108 -22.68 10.16 -3.95
CA ASP A 108 -22.32 9.09 -3.01
C ASP A 108 -22.05 9.67 -1.61
N PRO A 109 -22.79 9.25 -0.58
CA PRO A 109 -22.60 9.72 0.81
C PRO A 109 -21.17 9.51 1.33
N LEU A 110 -20.46 8.51 0.84
CA LEU A 110 -19.07 8.21 1.24
C LEU A 110 -18.11 9.34 0.85
N PHE A 111 -18.42 10.09 -0.24
CA PHE A 111 -17.54 11.12 -0.80
C PHE A 111 -18.00 12.55 -0.54
N GLN A 112 -19.05 12.78 0.24
CA GLN A 112 -19.55 14.12 0.54
C GLN A 112 -18.51 15.00 1.24
N SER A 113 -17.62 14.43 2.04
CA SER A 113 -16.50 15.14 2.67
C SER A 113 -15.20 15.10 1.88
N GLY A 114 -15.17 14.32 0.80
CA GLY A 114 -14.01 14.15 -0.08
C GLY A 114 -14.13 15.01 -1.32
N SER A 115 -13.08 15.75 -1.68
CA SER A 115 -13.06 16.54 -2.90
C SER A 115 -12.32 15.81 -4.01
N VAL A 116 -12.77 16.03 -5.25
CA VAL A 116 -11.99 15.77 -6.46
C VAL A 116 -11.91 17.06 -7.23
N GLU A 117 -10.70 17.44 -7.62
CA GLU A 117 -10.46 18.59 -8.48
C GLU A 117 -9.83 18.12 -9.78
N VAL A 118 -10.21 18.78 -10.87
CA VAL A 118 -9.73 18.49 -12.23
C VAL A 118 -8.80 19.60 -12.68
N PHE A 119 -7.57 19.26 -13.06
CA PHE A 119 -6.56 20.18 -13.58
C PHE A 119 -6.05 19.67 -14.92
N GLY A 120 -6.67 20.11 -16.02
CA GLY A 120 -6.32 19.64 -17.36
C GLY A 120 -6.55 18.13 -17.49
N ASP A 121 -5.47 17.36 -17.66
CA ASP A 121 -5.46 15.91 -17.75
C ASP A 121 -5.17 15.22 -16.41
N SER A 122 -5.24 15.95 -15.33
CA SER A 122 -4.90 15.46 -13.98
C SER A 122 -6.09 15.53 -13.04
N LEU A 123 -6.16 14.58 -12.13
CA LEU A 123 -7.17 14.49 -11.07
C LEU A 123 -6.50 14.54 -9.71
N SER A 124 -7.11 15.29 -8.80
CA SER A 124 -6.67 15.41 -7.41
C SER A 124 -7.78 14.89 -6.50
N PHE A 125 -7.49 13.84 -5.74
CA PHE A 125 -8.43 13.19 -4.82
C PHE A 125 -8.03 13.46 -3.38
N VAL A 126 -8.97 13.81 -2.53
CA VAL A 126 -8.74 13.93 -1.08
C VAL A 126 -9.67 12.98 -0.34
N TYR A 127 -9.08 12.12 0.48
CA TYR A 127 -9.80 11.21 1.37
C TYR A 127 -9.43 11.53 2.82
N LYS A 128 -10.43 11.53 3.70
CA LYS A 128 -10.25 11.86 5.12
C LYS A 128 -11.00 10.84 5.97
N ALA A 129 -10.40 10.47 7.09
CA ALA A 129 -11.02 9.68 8.13
C ALA A 129 -10.76 10.34 9.49
N ALA A 130 -11.77 10.36 10.33
CA ALA A 130 -11.68 10.81 11.71
C ALA A 130 -12.46 9.84 12.59
N ALA A 131 -11.74 9.00 13.33
CA ALA A 131 -12.31 8.14 14.34
C ALA A 131 -12.27 8.89 15.68
N GLU A 132 -13.42 9.34 16.16
CA GLU A 132 -13.50 10.09 17.45
C GLU A 132 -13.01 9.27 18.63
N ILE A 133 -13.26 7.94 18.63
CA ILE A 133 -12.76 6.98 19.62
C ILE A 133 -12.50 5.68 18.87
N GLY A 134 -11.33 5.55 18.22
CA GLY A 134 -11.00 4.40 17.43
C GLY A 134 -9.84 3.58 17.98
N GLU A 135 -9.75 2.33 17.52
CA GLU A 135 -8.57 1.51 17.69
C GLU A 135 -7.50 1.89 16.67
N LEU A 136 -6.27 1.46 16.92
CA LEU A 136 -5.18 1.63 15.94
C LEU A 136 -5.56 0.88 14.64
N GLY A 137 -5.48 1.57 13.50
CA GLY A 137 -5.83 1.03 12.18
C GLY A 137 -7.22 1.42 11.67
N ASP A 138 -8.11 1.96 12.49
CA ASP A 138 -9.48 2.32 12.07
C ASP A 138 -9.48 3.41 11.01
N ASN A 139 -8.65 4.42 11.15
CA ASN A 139 -8.53 5.49 10.16
C ASN A 139 -8.03 4.97 8.81
N THR A 140 -7.01 4.12 8.80
CA THR A 140 -6.51 3.52 7.55
C THR A 140 -7.49 2.52 6.96
N ALA A 141 -8.25 1.78 7.77
CA ALA A 141 -9.32 0.91 7.29
C ALA A 141 -10.42 1.72 6.58
N ALA A 142 -10.82 2.85 7.15
CA ALA A 142 -11.79 3.76 6.52
C ALA A 142 -11.26 4.37 5.21
N LEU A 143 -10.01 4.82 5.19
CA LEU A 143 -9.37 5.34 3.98
C LEU A 143 -9.26 4.27 2.88
N ARG A 144 -8.89 3.02 3.24
CA ARG A 144 -8.86 1.88 2.31
C ARG A 144 -10.24 1.60 1.71
N ALA A 145 -11.29 1.60 2.55
CA ALA A 145 -12.66 1.40 2.10
C ALA A 145 -13.10 2.48 1.11
N ALA A 146 -12.78 3.75 1.40
CA ALA A 146 -13.08 4.87 0.52
C ALA A 146 -12.37 4.73 -0.84
N LEU A 147 -11.05 4.49 -0.85
CA LEU A 147 -10.31 4.30 -2.11
C LEU A 147 -10.84 3.13 -2.93
N ARG A 148 -11.13 2.00 -2.28
CA ARG A 148 -11.64 0.81 -2.95
C ARG A 148 -13.02 1.03 -3.57
N SER A 149 -13.86 1.85 -2.96
CA SER A 149 -15.22 2.13 -3.43
C SER A 149 -15.27 3.20 -4.51
N ASP A 150 -14.21 4.01 -4.69
CA ASP A 150 -14.21 5.12 -5.63
C ASP A 150 -14.12 4.63 -7.08
N ALA A 151 -15.27 4.70 -7.80
CA ALA A 151 -15.37 4.26 -9.19
C ALA A 151 -14.56 5.17 -10.14
N LEU A 152 -14.51 6.48 -9.85
CA LEU A 152 -13.73 7.44 -10.65
C LEU A 152 -12.23 7.14 -10.54
N LEU A 153 -11.72 6.94 -9.32
CA LEU A 153 -10.32 6.58 -9.11
C LEU A 153 -9.99 5.25 -9.80
N ARG A 154 -10.85 4.25 -9.64
CA ARG A 154 -10.66 2.95 -10.29
C ARG A 154 -10.59 3.06 -11.81
N ARG A 155 -11.51 3.82 -12.42
CA ARG A 155 -11.52 4.03 -13.88
C ARG A 155 -10.28 4.80 -14.35
N ALA A 156 -9.86 5.82 -13.60
CA ALA A 156 -8.69 6.62 -13.92
C ALA A 156 -7.39 5.80 -13.89
N LEU A 157 -7.26 4.90 -12.93
CA LEU A 157 -6.08 4.03 -12.77
C LEU A 157 -5.95 2.93 -13.84
N GLN A 158 -7.01 2.64 -14.61
CA GLN A 158 -6.94 1.62 -15.67
C GLN A 158 -6.12 2.05 -16.89
N ALA A 159 -5.93 3.34 -17.10
CA ALA A 159 -5.18 3.85 -18.23
C ALA A 159 -3.70 3.40 -18.16
N PRO A 160 -3.11 2.90 -19.26
CA PRO A 160 -1.70 2.47 -19.27
C PRO A 160 -0.72 3.62 -18.96
N THR A 161 -1.15 4.84 -19.22
CA THR A 161 -0.39 6.07 -18.97
C THR A 161 -0.59 6.64 -17.58
N ALA A 162 -1.53 6.08 -16.79
CA ALA A 162 -1.82 6.58 -15.45
C ALA A 162 -0.58 6.55 -14.55
N ARG A 163 -0.36 7.67 -13.85
CA ARG A 163 0.69 7.83 -12.84
C ARG A 163 0.09 8.46 -11.61
N VAL A 164 0.62 8.10 -10.45
CA VAL A 164 0.11 8.51 -9.15
C VAL A 164 1.24 9.05 -8.28
N ALA A 165 0.95 10.14 -7.58
CA ALA A 165 1.68 10.56 -6.40
C ALA A 165 0.70 10.71 -5.23
N LEU A 166 1.14 10.43 -4.01
CA LEU A 166 0.29 10.47 -2.84
C LEU A 166 1.02 11.11 -1.66
N LEU A 167 0.32 12.00 -0.96
CA LEU A 167 0.71 12.56 0.32
C LEU A 167 -0.26 12.06 1.39
N GLY A 168 0.26 11.67 2.54
CA GLY A 168 -0.54 11.25 3.68
C GLY A 168 -0.19 12.01 4.94
N HIS A 169 -1.15 12.12 5.87
CA HIS A 169 -0.93 12.72 7.19
C HIS A 169 -1.76 12.01 8.26
N THR A 170 -1.28 12.10 9.49
CA THR A 170 -2.03 11.80 10.72
C THR A 170 -2.07 13.05 11.59
N ARG A 171 -3.09 13.17 12.43
CA ARG A 171 -3.26 14.33 13.30
C ARG A 171 -3.75 13.91 14.69
N TRP A 172 -3.25 14.59 15.73
CA TRP A 172 -3.88 14.69 17.03
C TRP A 172 -4.83 15.88 17.05
N ALA A 173 -6.01 15.73 17.64
CA ALA A 173 -6.82 16.85 18.03
C ALA A 173 -6.11 17.52 19.22
N SER A 174 -5.73 18.76 19.06
CA SER A 174 -5.21 19.63 20.13
C SER A 174 -6.36 20.37 20.77
#